data_37d65fbfa23bc625839826c353ac4cca
#
_entry.id   37d65fbfa23bc625839826c353ac4cca
#
_cell.length_a   1.000
_cell.length_b   1.000
_cell.length_c   1.000
_cell.angle_alpha   90.00
_cell.angle_beta   90.00
_cell.angle_gamma   90.00
#
_symmetry.space_group_name_H-M   'P 1'
#
loop_
_entity.id
_entity.type
_entity.pdbx_description
1 polymer ?
#
loop_
_entity_poly.entity_id
_entity_poly.type
_entity_poly.pdbx_seq_one_letter_code
_entity_poly.pdbx_strand_id
1 'polypeptide(L)'
;MIEANNISYRYAGQKDLVFDDFSLKLEANNIYGLLGKNGTGKSTLLYLISGLLRPTAGNVRMDGIDTCLRRPDTLSEIFIVPEEFDLPSMSLEQYARINEPFYPRFSCEVLENCLKDFELTADVN
;
A
#
# COMPACT_ATOMS: atom_id res chain seq x y z
N MET A 1 -3.34 4.12 12.64
CA MET A 1 -2.76 5.47 12.43
C MET A 1 -1.41 5.36 11.73
N ILE A 2 -1.16 6.21 10.72
CA ILE A 2 0.13 6.24 10.00
C ILE A 2 0.79 7.58 10.25
N GLU A 3 2.08 7.56 10.56
CA GLU A 3 2.89 8.76 10.83
C GLU A 3 4.20 8.70 10.06
N ALA A 4 4.40 9.65 9.16
CA ALA A 4 5.69 9.93 8.54
C ALA A 4 6.33 11.09 9.29
N ASN A 5 7.54 10.89 9.80
CA ASN A 5 8.23 11.85 10.65
C ASN A 5 9.54 12.28 9.99
N ASN A 6 9.60 13.54 9.56
CA ASN A 6 10.78 14.20 9.00
C ASN A 6 11.46 13.34 7.91
N ILE A 7 10.64 12.75 7.02
CA ILE A 7 11.17 11.89 5.97
C ILE A 7 11.85 12.70 4.87
N SER A 8 13.04 12.27 4.49
CA SER A 8 13.71 12.72 3.27
C SER A 8 13.95 11.51 2.38
N TYR A 9 13.75 11.67 1.08
CA TYR A 9 13.92 10.59 0.13
C TYR A 9 14.38 11.09 -1.23
N ARG A 10 15.30 10.34 -1.84
CA ARG A 10 15.70 10.47 -3.25
C ARG A 10 15.94 9.09 -3.86
N TYR A 11 15.66 8.96 -5.15
CA TYR A 11 16.02 7.76 -5.87
C TYR A 11 17.53 7.64 -6.08
N ALA A 12 18.01 6.40 -6.13
CA ALA A 12 19.42 6.14 -6.43
C ALA A 12 19.82 6.77 -7.77
N GLY A 13 20.96 7.48 -7.78
CA GLY A 13 21.46 8.16 -8.96
C GLY A 13 20.84 9.53 -9.27
N GLN A 14 19.81 9.95 -8.53
CA GLN A 14 19.24 11.29 -8.64
C GLN A 14 19.89 12.25 -7.65
N LYS A 15 20.04 13.52 -8.04
CA LYS A 15 20.56 14.59 -7.16
C LYS A 15 19.45 15.21 -6.33
N ASP A 16 18.27 15.34 -6.89
CA ASP A 16 17.15 16.02 -6.27
C ASP A 16 16.41 15.12 -5.30
N LEU A 17 15.99 15.69 -4.18
CA LEU A 17 15.12 15.05 -3.21
C LEU A 17 13.69 15.04 -3.72
N VAL A 18 13.00 13.91 -3.59
CA VAL A 18 11.55 13.81 -3.79
C VAL A 18 10.82 14.35 -2.57
N PHE A 19 11.36 14.07 -1.38
CA PHE A 19 10.91 14.61 -0.09
C PHE A 19 12.12 15.12 0.68
N ASP A 20 11.92 16.29 1.31
CA ASP A 20 12.90 16.94 2.16
C ASP A 20 12.22 17.39 3.46
N ASP A 21 12.56 16.73 4.56
CA ASP A 21 11.99 16.98 5.90
C ASP A 21 10.45 16.98 5.94
N PHE A 22 9.84 16.07 5.21
CA PHE A 22 8.39 15.97 5.08
C PHE A 22 7.77 15.18 6.23
N SER A 23 6.70 15.72 6.81
CA SER A 23 5.95 15.02 7.87
C SER A 23 4.46 14.97 7.52
N LEU A 24 3.82 13.83 7.83
CA LEU A 24 2.41 13.58 7.57
C LEU A 24 1.84 12.67 8.64
N LYS A 25 0.61 12.95 9.06
CA LYS A 25 -0.15 12.08 9.95
C LYS A 25 -1.50 11.73 9.32
N LEU A 26 -1.80 10.44 9.23
CA LEU A 26 -3.07 9.90 8.75
C LEU A 26 -3.75 9.14 9.88
N GLU A 27 -4.91 9.64 10.28
CA GLU A 27 -5.74 9.00 11.31
C GLU A 27 -6.48 7.79 10.75
N ALA A 28 -6.80 6.83 11.61
CA ALA A 28 -7.58 5.65 11.25
C ALA A 28 -9.02 6.02 10.84
N ASN A 29 -9.68 5.12 10.11
CA ASN A 29 -11.08 5.23 9.70
C ASN A 29 -11.42 6.46 8.83
N ASN A 30 -10.44 7.01 8.13
CA ASN A 30 -10.62 8.10 7.18
C ASN A 30 -10.21 7.67 5.78
N ILE A 31 -10.80 8.31 4.77
CA ILE A 31 -10.38 8.23 3.37
C ILE A 31 -9.64 9.51 3.05
N TYR A 32 -8.42 9.40 2.57
CA TYR A 32 -7.58 10.53 2.17
C TYR A 32 -7.36 10.56 0.67
N GLY A 33 -7.53 11.73 0.06
CA GLY A 33 -7.18 11.97 -1.34
C GLY A 33 -5.80 12.60 -1.44
N LEU A 34 -4.91 12.01 -2.26
CA LEU A 34 -3.58 12.55 -2.54
C LEU A 34 -3.58 13.21 -3.91
N LEU A 35 -3.55 14.55 -3.92
CA LEU A 35 -3.59 15.35 -5.14
C LEU A 35 -2.21 15.92 -5.47
N GLY A 36 -1.92 16.03 -6.74
CA GLY A 36 -0.69 16.63 -7.25
C GLY A 36 -0.47 16.29 -8.72
N LYS A 37 0.38 17.06 -9.39
CA LYS A 37 0.79 16.80 -10.78
C LYS A 37 1.56 15.48 -10.87
N ASN A 38 1.63 14.90 -12.08
CA ASN A 38 2.46 13.73 -12.32
C ASN A 38 3.94 14.07 -12.04
N GLY A 39 4.66 13.13 -11.42
CA GLY A 39 6.08 13.33 -11.06
C GLY A 39 6.33 14.06 -9.73
N THR A 40 5.29 14.44 -8.97
CA THR A 40 5.45 15.12 -7.66
C THR A 40 5.74 14.18 -6.49
N GLY A 41 5.85 12.85 -6.72
CA GLY A 41 6.18 11.89 -5.68
C GLY A 41 5.00 11.19 -5.00
N LYS A 42 3.77 11.28 -5.56
CA LYS A 42 2.57 10.62 -4.98
C LYS A 42 2.77 9.12 -4.77
N SER A 43 3.14 8.39 -5.83
CA SER A 43 3.41 6.94 -5.75
C SER A 43 4.60 6.64 -4.83
N THR A 44 5.62 7.50 -4.85
CA THR A 44 6.77 7.39 -3.93
C THR A 44 6.35 7.49 -2.48
N LEU A 45 5.42 8.41 -2.14
CA LEU A 45 4.88 8.52 -0.80
C LEU A 45 4.15 7.24 -0.37
N LEU A 46 3.30 6.67 -1.24
CA LEU A 46 2.61 5.42 -0.96
C LEU A 46 3.60 4.26 -0.72
N TYR A 47 4.67 4.18 -1.50
CA TYR A 47 5.72 3.16 -1.32
C TYR A 47 6.53 3.36 -0.04
N LEU A 48 6.77 4.61 0.38
CA LEU A 48 7.39 4.91 1.68
C LEU A 48 6.46 4.53 2.84
N ILE A 49 5.19 4.86 2.75
CA ILE A 49 4.17 4.53 3.77
C ILE A 49 4.05 3.01 3.94
N SER A 50 4.07 2.26 2.86
CA SER A 50 3.95 0.79 2.89
C SER A 50 5.25 0.06 3.27
N GLY A 51 6.37 0.77 3.42
CA GLY A 51 7.67 0.17 3.69
C GLY A 51 8.29 -0.57 2.48
N LEU A 52 7.78 -0.35 1.26
CA LEU A 52 8.41 -0.82 0.03
C LEU A 52 9.66 -0.01 -0.32
N LEU A 53 9.67 1.27 0.03
CA LEU A 53 10.85 2.13 -0.03
C LEU A 53 11.26 2.55 1.38
N ARG A 54 12.57 2.68 1.58
CA ARG A 54 13.13 3.17 2.83
C ARG A 54 13.53 4.64 2.66
N PRO A 55 13.07 5.55 3.54
CA PRO A 55 13.52 6.93 3.52
C PRO A 55 15.03 7.03 3.80
N THR A 56 15.69 8.03 3.25
CA THR A 56 17.12 8.32 3.52
C THR A 56 17.31 8.97 4.88
N ALA A 57 16.30 9.66 5.39
CA ALA A 57 16.21 10.20 6.74
C ALA A 57 14.78 10.16 7.23
N GLY A 58 14.58 10.20 8.54
CA GLY A 58 13.28 10.07 9.19
C GLY A 58 12.77 8.62 9.21
N ASN A 59 11.49 8.46 9.53
CA ASN A 59 10.84 7.14 9.55
C ASN A 59 9.34 7.25 9.25
N VAL A 60 8.78 6.12 8.83
CA VAL A 60 7.32 5.97 8.71
C VAL A 60 6.86 4.87 9.66
N ARG A 61 5.86 5.16 10.47
CA ARG A 61 5.29 4.22 11.43
C ARG A 61 3.80 4.00 11.18
N MET A 62 3.40 2.76 11.37
CA MET A 62 2.00 2.36 11.41
C MET A 62 1.73 1.79 12.81
N ASP A 63 0.82 2.45 13.54
CA ASP A 63 0.50 2.13 14.94
C ASP A 63 1.75 2.00 15.83
N GLY A 64 2.72 2.91 15.64
CA GLY A 64 3.97 2.96 16.37
C GLY A 64 5.09 2.04 15.85
N ILE A 65 4.79 1.14 14.90
CA ILE A 65 5.75 0.19 14.34
C ILE A 65 6.32 0.76 13.03
N ASP A 66 7.64 0.78 12.89
CA ASP A 66 8.31 1.20 11.65
C ASP A 66 7.95 0.25 10.50
N THR A 67 7.39 0.80 9.43
CA THR A 67 6.93 0.01 8.27
C THR A 67 8.07 -0.65 7.51
N CYS A 68 9.29 -0.09 7.58
CA CYS A 68 10.49 -0.67 6.97
C CYS A 68 10.96 -1.96 7.64
N LEU A 69 10.48 -2.28 8.84
CA LEU A 69 10.73 -3.58 9.50
C LEU A 69 9.97 -4.73 8.82
N ARG A 70 8.95 -4.40 8.02
CA ARG A 70 8.15 -5.36 7.25
C ARG A 70 7.66 -6.54 8.08
N ARG A 71 7.19 -6.25 9.29
CA ARG A 71 6.67 -7.28 10.20
C ARG A 71 5.38 -7.87 9.63
N PRO A 72 5.14 -9.18 9.78
CA PRO A 72 3.92 -9.83 9.27
C PRO A 72 2.63 -9.18 9.77
N ASP A 73 2.56 -8.79 11.04
CA ASP A 73 1.43 -8.10 11.65
C ASP A 73 1.16 -6.72 11.00
N THR A 74 2.21 -5.97 10.66
CA THR A 74 2.06 -4.70 9.94
C THR A 74 1.68 -4.92 8.47
N LEU A 75 2.30 -5.90 7.80
CA LEU A 75 2.04 -6.19 6.39
C LEU A 75 0.61 -6.70 6.14
N SER A 76 0.03 -7.45 7.09
CA SER A 76 -1.35 -7.93 6.99
C SER A 76 -2.40 -6.81 7.02
N GLU A 77 -2.01 -5.60 7.44
CA GLU A 77 -2.88 -4.42 7.50
C GLU A 77 -2.69 -3.47 6.29
N ILE A 78 -1.72 -3.75 5.42
CA ILE A 78 -1.37 -2.90 4.28
C ILE A 78 -1.62 -3.64 2.97
N PHE A 79 -2.40 -3.04 2.07
CA PHE A 79 -2.56 -3.52 0.71
C PHE A 79 -2.35 -2.35 -0.27
N ILE A 80 -1.51 -2.53 -1.28
CA ILE A 80 -1.29 -1.56 -2.35
C ILE A 80 -1.88 -2.10 -3.65
N VAL A 81 -2.68 -1.27 -4.32
CA VAL A 81 -3.14 -1.52 -5.69
C VAL A 81 -2.33 -0.60 -6.60
N PRO A 82 -1.32 -1.11 -7.34
CA PRO A 82 -0.56 -0.31 -8.28
C PRO A 82 -1.38 0.01 -9.54
N GLU A 83 -0.96 1.03 -10.30
CA GLU A 83 -1.59 1.39 -11.58
C GLU A 83 -1.38 0.30 -12.65
N GLU A 84 -0.18 -0.29 -12.67
CA GLU A 84 0.19 -1.37 -13.57
C GLU A 84 0.64 -2.57 -12.75
N PHE A 85 0.10 -3.74 -13.03
CA PHE A 85 0.49 -4.99 -12.39
C PHE A 85 0.22 -6.17 -13.32
N ASP A 86 1.12 -7.14 -13.30
CA ASP A 86 0.91 -8.40 -13.98
C ASP A 86 0.02 -9.29 -13.12
N LEU A 87 -1.12 -9.69 -13.68
CA LEU A 87 -1.95 -10.71 -13.04
C LEU A 87 -1.38 -12.09 -13.34
N PRO A 88 -1.22 -12.94 -12.35
CA PRO A 88 -0.87 -14.34 -12.59
C PRO A 88 -2.00 -15.03 -13.37
N SER A 89 -1.64 -15.98 -14.24
CA SER A 89 -2.60 -16.79 -15.00
C SER A 89 -3.32 -17.77 -14.08
N MET A 90 -4.29 -17.28 -13.32
CA MET A 90 -5.12 -18.06 -12.41
C MET A 90 -6.48 -17.40 -12.23
N SER A 91 -7.48 -18.18 -11.79
CA SER A 91 -8.79 -17.64 -11.49
C SER A 91 -8.77 -16.74 -10.23
N LEU A 92 -9.75 -15.85 -10.13
CA LEU A 92 -9.92 -14.98 -8.95
C LEU A 92 -10.09 -15.81 -7.65
N GLU A 93 -10.78 -16.94 -7.73
CA GLU A 93 -10.91 -17.85 -6.59
C GLU A 93 -9.55 -18.40 -6.14
N GLN A 94 -8.71 -18.84 -7.09
CA GLN A 94 -7.37 -19.33 -6.77
C GLN A 94 -6.51 -18.22 -6.19
N TYR A 95 -6.57 -17.02 -6.76
CA TYR A 95 -5.85 -15.86 -6.26
C TYR A 95 -6.27 -15.50 -4.83
N ALA A 96 -7.58 -15.46 -4.57
CA ALA A 96 -8.12 -15.19 -3.24
C ALA A 96 -7.66 -16.22 -2.22
N ARG A 97 -7.77 -17.53 -2.55
CA ARG A 97 -7.35 -18.63 -1.67
C ARG A 97 -5.87 -18.58 -1.30
N ILE A 98 -5.00 -18.21 -2.24
CA ILE A 98 -3.55 -18.10 -1.98
C ILE A 98 -3.25 -16.90 -1.06
N ASN A 99 -3.99 -15.80 -1.19
CA ASN A 99 -3.73 -14.57 -0.45
C ASN A 99 -4.45 -14.50 0.91
N GLU A 100 -5.58 -15.18 1.06
CA GLU A 100 -6.39 -15.19 2.29
C GLU A 100 -5.56 -15.39 3.58
N PRO A 101 -4.60 -16.34 3.65
CA PRO A 101 -3.83 -16.56 4.88
C PRO A 101 -2.98 -15.36 5.34
N PHE A 102 -2.66 -14.43 4.43
CA PHE A 102 -1.87 -13.24 4.74
C PHE A 102 -2.71 -12.07 5.23
N TYR A 103 -4.03 -12.15 5.08
CA TYR A 103 -4.96 -11.07 5.42
C TYR A 103 -6.08 -11.58 6.36
N PRO A 104 -5.88 -11.55 7.67
CA PRO A 104 -6.82 -12.13 8.66
C PRO A 104 -8.23 -11.54 8.60
N ARG A 105 -8.40 -10.34 8.02
CA ARG A 105 -9.71 -9.69 7.82
C ARG A 105 -10.31 -9.91 6.44
N PHE A 106 -9.71 -10.77 5.63
CA PHE A 106 -10.30 -11.15 4.35
C PHE A 106 -11.65 -11.85 4.55
N SER A 107 -12.65 -11.52 3.74
CA SER A 107 -13.99 -12.08 3.80
C SER A 107 -14.42 -12.58 2.43
N CYS A 108 -14.64 -13.89 2.31
CA CYS A 108 -15.20 -14.48 1.09
C CYS A 108 -16.59 -13.92 0.76
N GLU A 109 -17.41 -13.63 1.77
CA GLU A 109 -18.74 -13.03 1.56
C GLU A 109 -18.65 -11.64 0.91
N VAL A 110 -17.70 -10.81 1.37
CA VAL A 110 -17.46 -9.50 0.76
C VAL A 110 -16.97 -9.66 -0.68
N LEU A 111 -16.07 -10.60 -0.95
CA LEU A 111 -15.59 -10.89 -2.31
C LEU A 111 -16.75 -11.31 -3.22
N GLU A 112 -17.61 -12.24 -2.78
CA GLU A 112 -18.78 -12.69 -3.56
C GLU A 112 -19.75 -11.56 -3.87
N ASN A 113 -19.99 -10.66 -2.91
CA ASN A 113 -20.83 -9.49 -3.12
C ASN A 113 -20.21 -8.52 -4.12
N CYS A 114 -18.91 -8.25 -4.03
CA CYS A 114 -18.19 -7.44 -4.99
C CYS A 114 -18.26 -8.05 -6.40
N LEU A 115 -18.06 -9.36 -6.56
CA LEU A 115 -18.16 -10.03 -7.85
C LEU A 115 -19.55 -9.88 -8.46
N LYS A 116 -20.61 -9.98 -7.65
CA LYS A 116 -22.00 -9.74 -8.12
C LYS A 116 -22.22 -8.29 -8.55
N ASP A 117 -21.73 -7.33 -7.75
CA ASP A 117 -21.88 -5.90 -8.05
C ASP A 117 -21.16 -5.48 -9.34
N PHE A 118 -20.03 -6.13 -9.64
CA PHE A 118 -19.26 -5.91 -10.87
C PHE A 118 -19.66 -6.84 -12.03
N GLU A 119 -20.69 -7.69 -11.85
CA GLU A 119 -21.14 -8.67 -12.85
C GLU A 119 -20.01 -9.63 -13.30
N LEU A 120 -19.10 -9.97 -12.38
CA LEU A 120 -17.97 -10.87 -12.62
C LEU A 120 -18.27 -12.27 -12.07
N THR A 121 -17.68 -13.29 -12.71
CA THR A 121 -17.70 -14.65 -12.20
C THR A 121 -16.34 -14.98 -11.57
N ALA A 122 -16.32 -15.86 -10.58
CA ALA A 122 -15.07 -16.27 -9.90
C ALA A 122 -14.07 -16.99 -10.85
N ASP A 123 -14.56 -17.49 -11.98
CA ASP A 123 -13.78 -18.21 -13.00
C ASP A 123 -13.12 -17.30 -14.04
N VAL A 124 -13.20 -15.98 -13.87
CA VAL A 124 -12.54 -15.03 -14.79
C VAL A 124 -11.02 -15.17 -14.64
N ASN A 125 -10.37 -15.51 -15.75
CA ASN A 125 -8.91 -15.61 -15.92
C ASN A 125 -8.36 -14.33 -16.55
#